data_c1c505eaae6d258d3c1e8c2d7596e92a
#
_entry.id   c1c505eaae6d258d3c1e8c2d7596e92a
#
_cell.length_a   1.000
_cell.length_b   1.000
_cell.length_c   1.000
_cell.angle_alpha   90.00
_cell.angle_beta   90.00
_cell.angle_gamma   90.00
#
_symmetry.space_group_name_H-M   'P 1'
#
loop_
_entity.id
_entity.type
_entity.pdbx_description
1 polymer ?
#
loop_
_entity_poly.entity_id
_entity_poly.type
_entity_poly.pdbx_seq_one_letter_code
_entity_poly.pdbx_strand_id
1 'polypeptide(L)'
;MGSEILVPIRHGQKCFGVLSLGKLINGEEYITDDLEFAKIVGDIAGSVFERVSEFEQMNDNLVQAKEVIEINESVLQSARDFARVRKMDEAYDLLVDNIKNKLGVKQFSFLVLDSETRSDYIVFGSNFILPERAKDFKLSKDSDIVGMVSNVPGVYKLENFREDSELKSIFTNDELGIMSEFTILPIINLNWLVGMVIVHSTGSTWTDTTRDVAVALLETSAPVFANLLILQEKEALFRNPFNPLESRILSEIEKASQMNLNFTVSLFKIQNVSRMVHLVGAGTFARYADALRKTMMDHIGELDFFTRVGQGKFAMVLHGKDKEETDVVIKKIKSSFAKKEEAIIGSFRATFRVLNLSYPNDTKDKNQFLEMVEEA
;
A
#
# COMPACT_ATOMS: atom_id res chain seq x y z
N MET A 1 -5.53 14.33 -70.43
CA MET A 1 -5.43 12.98 -70.98
C MET A 1 -6.73 12.29 -70.68
N GLY A 2 -7.50 11.90 -71.71
CA GLY A 2 -8.78 11.16 -71.50
C GLY A 2 -8.46 9.69 -71.31
N SER A 3 -9.05 9.05 -70.32
CA SER A 3 -9.08 7.59 -70.19
C SER A 3 -10.15 7.03 -71.14
N GLU A 4 -9.82 5.99 -71.89
CA GLU A 4 -10.78 5.29 -72.75
C GLU A 4 -11.39 4.07 -72.08
N ILE A 5 -10.62 3.44 -71.17
CA ILE A 5 -11.08 2.29 -70.41
C ILE A 5 -10.69 2.47 -68.94
N LEU A 6 -11.61 2.08 -68.05
CA LEU A 6 -11.36 1.98 -66.61
C LEU A 6 -11.55 0.50 -66.21
N VAL A 7 -10.46 -0.09 -65.69
CA VAL A 7 -10.42 -1.48 -65.25
C VAL A 7 -10.37 -1.50 -63.73
N PRO A 8 -11.37 -2.02 -63.03
CA PRO A 8 -11.32 -2.13 -61.58
C PRO A 8 -10.26 -3.15 -61.16
N ILE A 9 -9.40 -2.74 -60.22
CA ILE A 9 -8.48 -3.63 -59.51
C ILE A 9 -9.24 -4.17 -58.31
N ARG A 10 -9.73 -5.38 -58.41
CA ARG A 10 -10.59 -5.96 -57.38
C ARG A 10 -10.27 -7.43 -57.08
N HIS A 11 -10.56 -7.85 -55.84
CA HIS A 11 -10.63 -9.25 -55.46
C HIS A 11 -11.91 -9.51 -54.68
N GLY A 12 -12.74 -10.45 -55.13
CA GLY A 12 -14.06 -10.67 -54.55
C GLY A 12 -14.92 -9.42 -54.61
N GLN A 13 -15.38 -8.94 -53.45
CA GLN A 13 -16.19 -7.72 -53.31
C GLN A 13 -15.36 -6.45 -53.05
N LYS A 14 -14.04 -6.58 -52.73
CA LYS A 14 -13.19 -5.45 -52.44
C LYS A 14 -12.62 -4.85 -53.73
N CYS A 15 -12.65 -3.53 -53.83
CA CYS A 15 -12.01 -2.75 -54.89
C CYS A 15 -10.82 -1.97 -54.27
N PHE A 16 -9.61 -2.23 -54.77
CA PHE A 16 -8.37 -1.62 -54.33
C PHE A 16 -8.00 -0.38 -55.13
N GLY A 17 -8.54 -0.24 -56.33
CA GLY A 17 -8.28 0.87 -57.20
C GLY A 17 -8.84 0.67 -58.58
N VAL A 18 -8.47 1.58 -59.49
CA VAL A 18 -8.90 1.53 -60.92
C VAL A 18 -7.68 1.77 -61.78
N LEU A 19 -7.41 0.89 -62.71
CA LEU A 19 -6.43 1.08 -63.78
C LEU A 19 -7.11 1.87 -64.92
N SER A 20 -6.53 3.00 -65.25
CA SER A 20 -7.01 3.84 -66.36
C SER A 20 -6.10 3.64 -67.59
N LEU A 21 -6.66 3.21 -68.66
CA LEU A 21 -5.96 3.01 -69.91
C LEU A 21 -6.35 4.13 -70.89
N GLY A 22 -5.34 4.74 -71.53
CA GLY A 22 -5.51 5.74 -72.57
C GLY A 22 -5.65 5.10 -73.94
N LYS A 23 -5.50 5.91 -75.03
CA LYS A 23 -5.53 5.40 -76.37
C LYS A 23 -4.44 4.38 -76.63
N LEU A 24 -4.74 3.39 -77.50
CA LEU A 24 -3.72 2.47 -77.97
C LEU A 24 -2.67 3.24 -78.78
N ILE A 25 -1.41 2.81 -78.63
CA ILE A 25 -0.24 3.50 -79.28
C ILE A 25 -0.31 3.47 -80.80
N ASN A 26 -0.94 2.44 -81.40
CA ASN A 26 -1.15 2.27 -82.82
C ASN A 26 -2.36 3.07 -83.37
N GLY A 27 -3.13 3.73 -82.47
CA GLY A 27 -4.29 4.52 -82.86
C GLY A 27 -5.56 3.70 -83.20
N GLU A 28 -5.54 2.39 -83.03
CA GLU A 28 -6.69 1.50 -83.20
C GLU A 28 -7.65 1.53 -81.98
N GLU A 29 -8.85 1.02 -82.15
CA GLU A 29 -9.83 0.86 -81.04
C GLU A 29 -9.56 -0.46 -80.33
N TYR A 30 -9.85 -0.47 -78.98
CA TYR A 30 -9.79 -1.70 -78.17
C TYR A 30 -10.77 -2.75 -78.67
N ILE A 31 -10.29 -3.97 -78.88
CA ILE A 31 -11.11 -5.13 -79.24
C ILE A 31 -11.52 -5.93 -77.98
N THR A 32 -12.45 -6.85 -78.12
CA THR A 32 -12.96 -7.64 -77.01
C THR A 32 -11.87 -8.39 -76.22
N ASP A 33 -10.87 -8.92 -76.94
CA ASP A 33 -9.74 -9.66 -76.32
C ASP A 33 -8.86 -8.74 -75.45
N ASP A 34 -8.70 -7.49 -75.85
CA ASP A 34 -7.95 -6.48 -75.04
C ASP A 34 -8.69 -6.17 -73.75
N LEU A 35 -10.02 -6.08 -73.78
CA LEU A 35 -10.85 -5.85 -72.62
C LEU A 35 -10.84 -7.05 -71.67
N GLU A 36 -10.90 -8.27 -72.19
CA GLU A 36 -10.76 -9.47 -71.37
C GLU A 36 -9.38 -9.57 -70.73
N PHE A 37 -8.34 -9.29 -71.50
CA PHE A 37 -6.96 -9.24 -70.98
C PHE A 37 -6.83 -8.19 -69.87
N ALA A 38 -7.30 -6.98 -70.10
CA ALA A 38 -7.25 -5.91 -69.12
C ALA A 38 -8.03 -6.30 -67.84
N LYS A 39 -9.15 -6.97 -67.93
CA LYS A 39 -9.91 -7.50 -66.80
C LYS A 39 -9.11 -8.57 -66.03
N ILE A 40 -8.48 -9.51 -66.72
CA ILE A 40 -7.62 -10.53 -66.08
C ILE A 40 -6.44 -9.84 -65.34
N VAL A 41 -5.81 -8.83 -65.93
CA VAL A 41 -4.77 -8.05 -65.27
C VAL A 41 -5.30 -7.36 -64.02
N GLY A 42 -6.51 -6.75 -64.11
CA GLY A 42 -7.16 -6.14 -62.94
C GLY A 42 -7.47 -7.13 -61.82
N ASP A 43 -7.94 -8.31 -62.15
CA ASP A 43 -8.26 -9.36 -61.18
C ASP A 43 -6.98 -9.95 -60.53
N ILE A 44 -5.90 -10.14 -61.31
CA ILE A 44 -4.59 -10.56 -60.80
C ILE A 44 -4.01 -9.48 -59.88
N ALA A 45 -4.04 -8.21 -60.34
CA ALA A 45 -3.57 -7.09 -59.51
C ALA A 45 -4.37 -6.99 -58.20
N GLY A 46 -5.68 -7.13 -58.26
CA GLY A 46 -6.56 -7.16 -57.08
C GLY A 46 -6.20 -8.26 -56.07
N SER A 47 -5.89 -9.45 -56.57
CA SER A 47 -5.41 -10.57 -55.75
C SER A 47 -4.06 -10.27 -55.09
N VAL A 48 -3.13 -9.61 -55.79
CA VAL A 48 -1.84 -9.20 -55.25
C VAL A 48 -2.02 -8.13 -54.19
N PHE A 49 -2.85 -7.11 -54.44
CA PHE A 49 -3.11 -6.05 -53.46
C PHE A 49 -3.77 -6.59 -52.18
N GLU A 50 -4.70 -7.54 -52.32
CA GLU A 50 -5.30 -8.16 -51.13
C GLU A 50 -4.25 -8.88 -50.27
N ARG A 51 -3.37 -9.69 -50.91
CA ARG A 51 -2.28 -10.37 -50.17
C ARG A 51 -1.32 -9.40 -49.49
N VAL A 52 -0.96 -8.31 -50.18
CA VAL A 52 -0.08 -7.29 -49.60
C VAL A 52 -0.77 -6.63 -48.40
N SER A 53 -2.05 -6.26 -48.51
CA SER A 53 -2.80 -5.65 -47.43
C SER A 53 -2.94 -6.61 -46.21
N GLU A 54 -3.23 -7.89 -46.48
CA GLU A 54 -3.27 -8.91 -45.42
C GLU A 54 -1.92 -9.09 -44.72
N PHE A 55 -0.82 -9.07 -45.51
CA PHE A 55 0.53 -9.18 -44.96
C PHE A 55 0.91 -7.96 -44.10
N GLU A 56 0.58 -6.74 -44.55
CA GLU A 56 0.77 -5.51 -43.78
C GLU A 56 0.01 -5.56 -42.47
N GLN A 57 -1.28 -5.93 -42.52
CA GLN A 57 -2.11 -6.06 -41.32
C GLN A 57 -1.57 -7.13 -40.37
N MET A 58 -1.10 -8.26 -40.88
CA MET A 58 -0.50 -9.31 -40.07
C MET A 58 0.82 -8.85 -39.43
N ASN A 59 1.63 -8.08 -40.14
CA ASN A 59 2.86 -7.52 -39.64
C ASN A 59 2.59 -6.50 -38.49
N ASP A 60 1.61 -5.62 -38.69
CA ASP A 60 1.21 -4.65 -37.69
C ASP A 60 0.69 -5.37 -36.41
N ASN A 61 -0.12 -6.40 -36.57
CA ASN A 61 -0.58 -7.21 -35.45
C ASN A 61 0.58 -7.93 -34.73
N LEU A 62 1.59 -8.39 -35.47
CA LEU A 62 2.78 -9.01 -34.89
C LEU A 62 3.63 -8.00 -34.09
N VAL A 63 3.77 -6.76 -34.59
CA VAL A 63 4.47 -5.69 -33.87
C VAL A 63 3.74 -5.38 -32.56
N GLN A 64 2.42 -5.16 -32.61
CA GLN A 64 1.62 -4.90 -31.42
C GLN A 64 1.68 -6.07 -30.41
N ALA A 65 1.60 -7.32 -30.89
CA ALA A 65 1.70 -8.49 -30.01
C ALA A 65 3.06 -8.58 -29.32
N LYS A 66 4.16 -8.24 -30.03
CA LYS A 66 5.50 -8.20 -29.42
C LYS A 66 5.61 -7.12 -28.35
N GLU A 67 5.11 -5.93 -28.61
CA GLU A 67 5.10 -4.84 -27.62
C GLU A 67 4.36 -5.26 -26.35
N VAL A 68 3.18 -5.88 -26.46
CA VAL A 68 2.42 -6.39 -25.32
C VAL A 68 3.17 -7.47 -24.55
N ILE A 69 3.86 -8.37 -25.26
CA ILE A 69 4.67 -9.43 -24.62
C ILE A 69 5.84 -8.81 -23.84
N GLU A 70 6.58 -7.87 -24.42
CA GLU A 70 7.70 -7.19 -23.78
C GLU A 70 7.25 -6.44 -22.50
N ILE A 71 6.10 -5.77 -22.56
CA ILE A 71 5.48 -5.09 -21.41
C ILE A 71 5.16 -6.11 -20.31
N ASN A 72 4.48 -7.20 -20.66
CA ASN A 72 4.10 -8.23 -19.69
C ASN A 72 5.32 -8.90 -19.06
N GLU A 73 6.35 -9.21 -19.83
CA GLU A 73 7.61 -9.76 -19.31
C GLU A 73 8.27 -8.78 -18.33
N SER A 74 8.28 -7.48 -18.68
CA SER A 74 8.82 -6.43 -17.83
C SER A 74 8.07 -6.28 -16.50
N VAL A 75 6.74 -6.36 -16.51
CA VAL A 75 5.89 -6.34 -15.29
C VAL A 75 6.11 -7.59 -14.45
N LEU A 76 6.15 -8.77 -15.09
CA LEU A 76 6.43 -10.04 -14.40
C LEU A 76 7.82 -10.06 -13.74
N GLN A 77 8.82 -9.48 -14.40
CA GLN A 77 10.15 -9.36 -13.81
C GLN A 77 10.11 -8.47 -12.57
N SER A 78 9.43 -7.31 -12.64
CA SER A 78 9.23 -6.44 -11.46
C SER A 78 8.54 -7.18 -10.32
N ALA A 79 7.49 -7.96 -10.59
CA ALA A 79 6.79 -8.74 -9.59
C ALA A 79 7.71 -9.75 -8.88
N ARG A 80 8.59 -10.43 -9.64
CA ARG A 80 9.58 -11.35 -9.08
C ARG A 80 10.61 -10.65 -8.20
N ASP A 81 11.03 -9.44 -8.61
CA ASP A 81 12.00 -8.66 -7.86
C ASP A 81 11.37 -8.11 -6.57
N PHE A 82 10.14 -7.60 -6.62
CA PHE A 82 9.37 -7.21 -5.43
C PHE A 82 9.16 -8.39 -4.46
N ALA A 83 8.89 -9.60 -4.95
CA ALA A 83 8.69 -10.78 -4.11
C ALA A 83 9.93 -11.16 -3.26
N ARG A 84 11.12 -10.71 -3.65
CA ARG A 84 12.39 -10.96 -2.94
C ARG A 84 12.70 -9.92 -1.88
N VAL A 85 12.06 -8.77 -1.93
CA VAL A 85 12.28 -7.65 -1.02
C VAL A 85 11.87 -8.00 0.41
N ARG A 86 12.66 -7.53 1.38
CA ARG A 86 12.42 -7.78 2.81
C ARG A 86 12.40 -6.50 3.66
N LYS A 87 12.81 -5.37 3.09
CA LYS A 87 12.88 -4.07 3.78
C LYS A 87 12.18 -3.00 2.97
N MET A 88 11.67 -1.98 3.67
CA MET A 88 10.96 -0.86 3.05
C MET A 88 11.87 -0.06 2.10
N ASP A 89 13.12 0.17 2.49
CA ASP A 89 14.09 0.90 1.66
C ASP A 89 14.35 0.17 0.35
N GLU A 90 14.52 -1.16 0.39
CA GLU A 90 14.70 -2.00 -0.81
C GLU A 90 13.47 -1.95 -1.73
N ALA A 91 12.26 -1.96 -1.15
CA ALA A 91 11.02 -1.85 -1.91
C ALA A 91 10.89 -0.47 -2.58
N TYR A 92 11.27 0.57 -1.84
CA TYR A 92 11.28 1.95 -2.34
C TYR A 92 12.26 2.11 -3.50
N ASP A 93 13.51 1.68 -3.34
CA ASP A 93 14.52 1.78 -4.39
C ASP A 93 14.07 1.05 -5.66
N LEU A 94 13.52 -0.16 -5.52
CA LEU A 94 12.99 -0.93 -6.65
C LEU A 94 11.79 -0.23 -7.32
N LEU A 95 10.89 0.37 -6.53
CA LEU A 95 9.77 1.15 -7.06
C LEU A 95 10.29 2.36 -7.85
N VAL A 96 11.25 3.10 -7.28
CA VAL A 96 11.87 4.27 -7.91
C VAL A 96 12.53 3.91 -9.24
N ASP A 97 13.29 2.83 -9.27
CA ASP A 97 13.92 2.35 -10.50
C ASP A 97 12.90 1.99 -11.57
N ASN A 98 11.82 1.32 -11.19
CA ASN A 98 10.76 0.98 -12.14
C ASN A 98 10.03 2.21 -12.68
N ILE A 99 9.63 3.16 -11.81
CA ILE A 99 8.89 4.35 -12.25
C ILE A 99 9.76 5.27 -13.12
N LYS A 100 11.06 5.38 -12.82
CA LYS A 100 11.99 6.16 -13.65
C LYS A 100 12.24 5.50 -15.00
N ASN A 101 12.58 4.22 -14.99
CA ASN A 101 13.04 3.53 -16.21
C ASN A 101 11.89 3.10 -17.13
N LYS A 102 10.74 2.69 -16.57
CA LYS A 102 9.59 2.18 -17.36
C LYS A 102 8.55 3.23 -17.64
N LEU A 103 8.34 4.18 -16.72
CA LEU A 103 7.31 5.21 -16.86
C LEU A 103 7.88 6.59 -17.21
N GLY A 104 9.21 6.73 -17.28
CA GLY A 104 9.87 7.98 -17.62
C GLY A 104 9.64 9.11 -16.60
N VAL A 105 9.34 8.78 -15.35
CA VAL A 105 9.11 9.76 -14.28
C VAL A 105 10.42 10.43 -13.89
N LYS A 106 10.45 11.76 -13.91
CA LYS A 106 11.62 12.56 -13.53
C LYS A 106 11.53 13.04 -12.07
N GLN A 107 10.39 13.59 -11.69
CA GLN A 107 10.16 14.11 -10.35
C GLN A 107 8.91 13.47 -9.74
N PHE A 108 9.05 13.03 -8.50
CA PHE A 108 7.99 12.33 -7.79
C PHE A 108 8.14 12.50 -6.27
N SER A 109 7.05 12.23 -5.56
CA SER A 109 7.02 12.03 -4.11
C SER A 109 6.33 10.71 -3.81
N PHE A 110 6.94 9.88 -2.98
CA PHE A 110 6.34 8.64 -2.50
C PHE A 110 5.84 8.85 -1.07
N LEU A 111 4.53 8.70 -0.90
CA LEU A 111 3.85 8.79 0.37
C LEU A 111 3.45 7.41 0.84
N VAL A 112 3.62 7.16 2.12
CA VAL A 112 3.26 5.89 2.75
C VAL A 112 2.46 6.19 4.02
N LEU A 113 1.53 5.30 4.36
CA LEU A 113 0.79 5.42 5.60
C LEU A 113 1.74 5.34 6.79
N ASP A 114 1.68 6.32 7.69
CA ASP A 114 2.48 6.32 8.91
C ASP A 114 2.15 5.08 9.77
N SER A 115 3.16 4.28 10.05
CA SER A 115 3.01 3.04 10.81
C SER A 115 2.69 3.26 12.30
N GLU A 116 2.99 4.45 12.84
CA GLU A 116 2.78 4.78 14.25
C GLU A 116 1.36 5.33 14.47
N THR A 117 0.96 6.34 13.70
CA THR A 117 -0.32 7.03 13.89
C THR A 117 -1.48 6.40 13.13
N ARG A 118 -1.22 5.82 11.94
CA ARG A 118 -2.21 5.31 10.98
C ARG A 118 -3.29 6.32 10.57
N SER A 119 -3.07 7.58 10.87
CA SER A 119 -3.99 8.67 10.55
C SER A 119 -3.56 9.47 9.33
N ASP A 120 -2.26 9.45 9.01
CA ASP A 120 -1.68 10.31 8.01
C ASP A 120 -0.78 9.55 7.04
N TYR A 121 -0.67 10.07 5.82
CA TYR A 121 0.36 9.67 4.87
C TYR A 121 1.53 10.64 4.98
N ILE A 122 2.72 10.10 5.16
CA ILE A 122 3.98 10.84 5.29
C ILE A 122 4.85 10.62 4.06
N VAL A 123 5.73 11.56 3.76
CA VAL A 123 6.72 11.42 2.68
C VAL A 123 7.79 10.43 3.11
N PHE A 124 7.81 9.26 2.48
CA PHE A 124 8.88 8.27 2.65
C PHE A 124 10.12 8.66 1.84
N GLY A 125 9.91 9.14 0.62
CA GLY A 125 10.98 9.63 -0.24
C GLY A 125 10.45 10.54 -1.34
N SER A 126 11.25 11.55 -1.70
CA SER A 126 10.93 12.50 -2.75
C SER A 126 12.22 13.06 -3.36
N ASN A 127 12.16 13.35 -4.65
CA ASN A 127 13.17 14.15 -5.33
C ASN A 127 12.61 15.52 -5.80
N PHE A 128 11.45 15.88 -5.27
CA PHE A 128 10.75 17.14 -5.55
C PHE A 128 10.55 17.96 -4.27
N ILE A 129 10.02 17.37 -3.20
CA ILE A 129 9.83 18.04 -1.91
C ILE A 129 11.17 18.12 -1.17
N LEU A 130 11.52 19.30 -0.69
CA LEU A 130 12.75 19.51 0.08
C LEU A 130 12.75 18.67 1.37
N PRO A 131 13.91 18.12 1.80
CA PRO A 131 14.00 17.23 2.98
C PRO A 131 13.48 17.87 4.27
N GLU A 132 13.67 19.18 4.45
CA GLU A 132 13.19 19.93 5.61
C GLU A 132 11.68 19.94 5.69
N ARG A 133 11.02 20.15 4.54
CA ARG A 133 9.58 20.19 4.44
C ARG A 133 8.95 18.79 4.42
N ALA A 134 9.67 17.80 3.89
CA ALA A 134 9.19 16.41 3.85
C ALA A 134 8.89 15.86 5.26
N LYS A 135 9.60 16.33 6.29
CA LYS A 135 9.38 15.93 7.69
C LYS A 135 8.04 16.40 8.26
N ASP A 136 7.61 17.59 7.82
CA ASP A 136 6.37 18.20 8.31
C ASP A 136 5.17 17.91 7.39
N PHE A 137 5.42 17.27 6.25
CA PHE A 137 4.39 16.94 5.28
C PHE A 137 3.52 15.80 5.78
N LYS A 138 2.22 16.08 5.95
CA LYS A 138 1.22 15.10 6.34
C LYS A 138 -0.03 15.26 5.49
N LEU A 139 -0.48 14.16 4.92
CA LEU A 139 -1.75 14.09 4.22
C LEU A 139 -2.71 13.22 5.04
N SER A 140 -3.76 13.83 5.57
CA SER A 140 -4.73 13.12 6.41
C SER A 140 -5.41 12.00 5.63
N LYS A 141 -5.62 10.86 6.30
CA LYS A 141 -6.40 9.74 5.77
C LYS A 141 -7.85 10.14 5.45
N ASP A 142 -8.39 11.11 6.18
CA ASP A 142 -9.75 11.61 6.01
C ASP A 142 -9.84 12.74 4.97
N SER A 143 -8.75 13.06 4.28
CA SER A 143 -8.74 14.07 3.22
C SER A 143 -9.56 13.64 1.99
N ASP A 144 -10.12 14.59 1.29
CA ASP A 144 -10.88 14.35 0.04
C ASP A 144 -10.03 13.64 -1.01
N ILE A 145 -8.73 13.95 -1.08
CA ILE A 145 -7.78 13.31 -2.00
C ILE A 145 -7.66 11.82 -1.70
N VAL A 146 -7.42 11.47 -0.43
CA VAL A 146 -7.30 10.08 0.00
C VAL A 146 -8.62 9.34 -0.19
N GLY A 147 -9.75 9.96 0.16
CA GLY A 147 -11.09 9.40 -0.07
C GLY A 147 -11.35 9.09 -1.54
N MET A 148 -10.93 9.96 -2.45
CA MET A 148 -11.10 9.79 -3.89
C MET A 148 -10.24 8.62 -4.43
N VAL A 149 -8.96 8.56 -4.07
CA VAL A 149 -8.02 7.58 -4.64
C VAL A 149 -8.06 6.20 -3.99
N SER A 150 -8.68 6.08 -2.80
CA SER A 150 -8.70 4.82 -2.04
C SER A 150 -9.58 3.72 -2.63
N ASN A 151 -10.60 4.11 -3.40
CA ASN A 151 -11.66 3.17 -3.78
C ASN A 151 -11.42 2.46 -5.10
N VAL A 152 -10.64 3.04 -5.99
CA VAL A 152 -10.42 2.50 -7.34
C VAL A 152 -8.94 2.61 -7.71
N PRO A 153 -8.26 1.50 -8.05
CA PRO A 153 -6.94 1.57 -8.66
C PRO A 153 -7.01 2.35 -9.97
N GLY A 154 -6.07 3.27 -10.17
CA GLY A 154 -6.05 4.07 -11.39
C GLY A 154 -5.05 5.20 -11.36
N VAL A 155 -5.01 5.94 -12.44
CA VAL A 155 -4.17 7.14 -12.60
C VAL A 155 -5.05 8.37 -12.43
N TYR A 156 -4.78 9.18 -11.42
CA TYR A 156 -5.55 10.38 -11.11
C TYR A 156 -4.74 11.62 -11.47
N LYS A 157 -5.32 12.50 -12.28
CA LYS A 157 -4.72 13.77 -12.69
C LYS A 157 -5.31 14.94 -11.91
N LEU A 158 -4.64 16.09 -11.95
CA LEU A 158 -5.09 17.33 -11.30
C LEU A 158 -6.54 17.69 -11.68
N GLU A 159 -6.91 17.46 -12.92
CA GLU A 159 -8.26 17.71 -13.46
C GLU A 159 -9.37 16.91 -12.75
N ASN A 160 -9.01 15.78 -12.12
CA ASN A 160 -9.93 14.95 -11.39
C ASN A 160 -10.29 15.53 -10.00
N PHE A 161 -9.54 16.51 -9.52
CA PHE A 161 -9.73 17.12 -8.21
C PHE A 161 -10.46 18.46 -8.34
N ARG A 162 -11.25 18.82 -7.32
CA ARG A 162 -11.93 20.11 -7.28
C ARG A 162 -10.93 21.24 -7.09
N GLU A 163 -11.25 22.44 -7.60
CA GLU A 163 -10.40 23.63 -7.46
C GLU A 163 -10.16 24.06 -6.02
N ASP A 164 -11.09 23.73 -5.10
CA ASP A 164 -11.04 24.00 -3.66
C ASP A 164 -10.46 22.83 -2.85
N SER A 165 -9.91 21.80 -3.52
CA SER A 165 -9.31 20.66 -2.84
C SER A 165 -8.14 21.06 -1.95
N GLU A 166 -7.89 20.25 -0.92
CA GLU A 166 -6.78 20.43 0.03
C GLU A 166 -5.37 20.42 -0.62
N LEU A 167 -5.28 20.15 -1.92
CA LEU A 167 -4.02 20.16 -2.69
C LEU A 167 -3.24 21.47 -2.50
N LYS A 168 -3.92 22.62 -2.45
CA LYS A 168 -3.28 23.92 -2.21
C LYS A 168 -2.74 24.07 -0.78
N SER A 169 -3.29 23.32 0.18
CA SER A 169 -2.77 23.33 1.55
C SER A 169 -1.60 22.36 1.75
N ILE A 170 -1.53 21.32 0.91
CA ILE A 170 -0.48 20.30 0.95
C ILE A 170 0.78 20.79 0.24
N PHE A 171 0.63 21.42 -0.94
CA PHE A 171 1.74 21.96 -1.73
C PHE A 171 1.75 23.48 -1.66
N THR A 172 2.95 24.08 -1.61
CA THR A 172 3.12 25.52 -1.67
C THR A 172 2.84 26.04 -3.08
N ASN A 173 2.53 27.33 -3.20
CA ASN A 173 2.34 27.97 -4.52
C ASN A 173 3.58 27.85 -5.40
N ASP A 174 4.78 27.90 -4.80
CA ASP A 174 6.04 27.72 -5.54
C ASP A 174 6.19 26.28 -6.06
N GLU A 175 5.85 25.27 -5.25
CA GLU A 175 5.85 23.88 -5.68
C GLU A 175 4.83 23.64 -6.80
N LEU A 176 3.60 24.16 -6.65
CA LEU A 176 2.58 24.08 -7.70
C LEU A 176 2.98 24.80 -8.99
N GLY A 177 3.73 25.91 -8.88
CA GLY A 177 4.22 26.66 -10.05
C GLY A 177 5.35 25.96 -10.82
N ILE A 178 6.11 25.06 -10.18
CA ILE A 178 7.21 24.31 -10.78
C ILE A 178 6.74 22.94 -11.33
N MET A 179 5.60 22.43 -10.85
CA MET A 179 5.03 21.17 -11.34
C MET A 179 4.65 21.29 -12.83
N SER A 180 5.22 20.46 -13.66
CA SER A 180 4.79 20.31 -15.06
C SER A 180 3.65 19.30 -15.22
N GLU A 181 3.48 18.43 -14.24
CA GLU A 181 2.44 17.40 -14.20
C GLU A 181 2.04 17.13 -12.75
N PHE A 182 0.78 16.78 -12.54
CA PHE A 182 0.30 16.27 -11.27
C PHE A 182 -0.50 15.01 -11.54
N THR A 183 0.10 13.89 -11.17
CA THR A 183 -0.53 12.58 -11.35
C THR A 183 -0.35 11.75 -10.09
N ILE A 184 -1.44 11.24 -9.52
CA ILE A 184 -1.41 10.35 -8.35
C ILE A 184 -1.56 8.91 -8.83
N LEU A 185 -0.66 8.07 -8.35
CA LEU A 185 -0.62 6.63 -8.56
C LEU A 185 -0.82 5.95 -7.21
N PRO A 186 -2.03 5.51 -6.85
CA PRO A 186 -2.30 4.87 -5.58
C PRO A 186 -1.76 3.44 -5.52
N ILE A 187 -1.22 3.05 -4.38
CA ILE A 187 -0.78 1.68 -4.06
C ILE A 187 -1.84 1.06 -3.16
N ILE A 188 -2.73 0.27 -3.75
CA ILE A 188 -3.88 -0.31 -3.05
C ILE A 188 -3.69 -1.82 -2.95
N ASN A 189 -3.67 -2.33 -1.72
CA ASN A 189 -3.70 -3.77 -1.44
C ASN A 189 -5.09 -4.16 -0.92
N LEU A 190 -5.85 -4.89 -1.71
CA LEU A 190 -7.27 -5.13 -1.46
C LEU A 190 -8.03 -3.79 -1.36
N ASN A 191 -8.64 -3.49 -0.21
CA ASN A 191 -9.34 -2.23 0.02
C ASN A 191 -8.52 -1.26 0.90
N TRP A 192 -7.22 -1.46 1.01
CA TRP A 192 -6.34 -0.66 1.84
C TRP A 192 -5.38 0.15 0.98
N LEU A 193 -5.51 1.48 1.01
CA LEU A 193 -4.53 2.37 0.43
C LEU A 193 -3.27 2.35 1.32
N VAL A 194 -2.24 1.68 0.85
CA VAL A 194 -0.96 1.49 1.55
C VAL A 194 -0.08 2.72 1.43
N GLY A 195 -0.13 3.35 0.27
CA GLY A 195 0.64 4.52 -0.07
C GLY A 195 0.27 5.05 -1.44
N MET A 196 0.98 6.06 -1.92
CA MET A 196 0.79 6.63 -3.24
C MET A 196 2.07 7.26 -3.77
N VAL A 197 2.24 7.23 -5.09
CA VAL A 197 3.27 8.00 -5.78
C VAL A 197 2.61 9.22 -6.41
N ILE A 198 3.09 10.40 -6.08
CA ILE A 198 2.69 11.65 -6.75
C ILE A 198 3.78 11.99 -7.76
N VAL A 199 3.43 11.99 -9.02
CA VAL A 199 4.33 12.34 -10.12
C VAL A 199 4.20 13.83 -10.40
N HIS A 200 5.32 14.54 -10.37
CA HIS A 200 5.39 15.99 -10.56
C HIS A 200 5.94 16.37 -11.94
N SER A 201 6.69 15.47 -12.59
CA SER A 201 7.17 15.68 -13.94
C SER A 201 7.55 14.35 -14.62
N THR A 202 7.32 14.27 -15.93
CA THR A 202 7.66 13.12 -16.78
C THR A 202 8.57 13.54 -17.93
N GLY A 203 9.26 12.56 -18.52
CA GLY A 203 10.11 12.80 -19.70
C GLY A 203 9.34 12.94 -21.00
N SER A 204 8.14 12.37 -21.06
CA SER A 204 7.23 12.36 -22.22
C SER A 204 5.79 12.22 -21.74
N THR A 205 4.85 12.61 -22.58
CA THR A 205 3.41 12.42 -22.29
C THR A 205 3.09 10.92 -22.22
N TRP A 206 2.39 10.50 -21.17
CA TRP A 206 1.99 9.11 -21.01
C TRP A 206 0.92 8.70 -22.01
N THR A 207 1.18 7.59 -22.68
CA THR A 207 0.21 6.86 -23.50
C THR A 207 -0.72 6.03 -22.60
N ASP A 208 -1.79 5.48 -23.17
CA ASP A 208 -2.66 4.55 -22.44
C ASP A 208 -1.87 3.30 -22.02
N THR A 209 -1.01 2.78 -22.87
CA THR A 209 -0.09 1.68 -22.57
C THR A 209 0.80 1.99 -21.35
N THR A 210 1.38 3.20 -21.28
CA THR A 210 2.20 3.61 -20.12
C THR A 210 1.38 3.65 -18.82
N ARG A 211 0.12 4.06 -18.91
CA ARG A 211 -0.81 4.06 -17.75
C ARG A 211 -1.13 2.65 -17.29
N ASP A 212 -1.38 1.73 -18.24
CA ASP A 212 -1.65 0.32 -17.91
C ASP A 212 -0.44 -0.34 -17.24
N VAL A 213 0.77 -0.05 -17.72
CA VAL A 213 2.03 -0.49 -17.08
C VAL A 213 2.17 0.09 -15.68
N ALA A 214 1.83 1.37 -15.47
CA ALA A 214 1.88 1.98 -14.16
C ALA A 214 0.92 1.30 -13.18
N VAL A 215 -0.33 1.06 -13.59
CA VAL A 215 -1.32 0.35 -12.76
C VAL A 215 -0.82 -1.06 -12.42
N ALA A 216 -0.39 -1.84 -13.41
CA ALA A 216 0.10 -3.21 -13.19
C ALA A 216 1.31 -3.26 -12.25
N LEU A 217 2.25 -2.29 -12.36
CA LEU A 217 3.40 -2.17 -11.49
C LEU A 217 2.99 -1.91 -10.03
N LEU A 218 2.03 -1.00 -9.82
CA LEU A 218 1.54 -0.66 -8.49
C LEU A 218 0.75 -1.80 -7.86
N GLU A 219 -0.10 -2.47 -8.62
CA GLU A 219 -0.83 -3.65 -8.16
C GLU A 219 0.10 -4.79 -7.74
N THR A 220 1.18 -5.02 -8.48
CA THR A 220 2.17 -6.06 -8.13
C THR A 220 3.02 -5.68 -6.91
N SER A 221 3.28 -4.40 -6.68
CA SER A 221 4.06 -3.90 -5.54
C SER A 221 3.22 -3.77 -4.25
N ALA A 222 1.92 -3.52 -4.36
CA ALA A 222 1.04 -3.21 -3.23
C ALA A 222 1.06 -4.27 -2.11
N PRO A 223 0.98 -5.58 -2.37
CA PRO A 223 1.06 -6.60 -1.31
C PRO A 223 2.39 -6.57 -0.56
N VAL A 224 3.48 -6.23 -1.24
CA VAL A 224 4.81 -6.16 -0.63
C VAL A 224 4.89 -4.97 0.33
N PHE A 225 4.49 -3.78 -0.12
CA PHE A 225 4.44 -2.60 0.75
C PHE A 225 3.50 -2.81 1.94
N ALA A 226 2.32 -3.40 1.73
CA ALA A 226 1.39 -3.73 2.80
C ALA A 226 2.02 -4.64 3.87
N ASN A 227 2.68 -5.72 3.44
CA ASN A 227 3.36 -6.64 4.35
C ASN A 227 4.52 -5.96 5.11
N LEU A 228 5.31 -5.12 4.43
CA LEU A 228 6.42 -4.42 5.03
C LEU A 228 5.95 -3.40 6.08
N LEU A 229 4.86 -2.67 5.82
CA LEU A 229 4.25 -1.77 6.81
C LEU A 229 3.76 -2.53 8.05
N ILE A 230 3.09 -3.66 7.86
CA ILE A 230 2.65 -4.52 8.97
C ILE A 230 3.85 -5.04 9.77
N LEU A 231 4.95 -5.38 9.10
CA LEU A 231 6.18 -5.81 9.79
C LEU A 231 6.82 -4.67 10.56
N GLN A 232 6.93 -3.47 9.99
CA GLN A 232 7.45 -2.28 10.68
C GLN A 232 6.61 -1.94 11.92
N GLU A 233 5.29 -1.97 11.81
CA GLU A 233 4.40 -1.78 12.95
C GLU A 233 4.63 -2.81 14.04
N LYS A 234 4.72 -4.08 13.67
CA LYS A 234 5.04 -5.15 14.65
C LYS A 234 6.40 -4.93 15.28
N GLU A 235 7.42 -4.56 14.52
CA GLU A 235 8.74 -4.27 15.05
C GLU A 235 8.74 -3.06 15.99
N ALA A 236 8.01 -2.00 15.65
CA ALA A 236 7.83 -0.84 16.52
C ALA A 236 7.16 -1.23 17.84
N LEU A 237 6.11 -2.05 17.78
CA LEU A 237 5.46 -2.61 18.97
C LEU A 237 6.40 -3.51 19.79
N PHE A 238 7.33 -4.23 19.15
CA PHE A 238 8.34 -5.03 19.85
C PHE A 238 9.47 -4.20 20.42
N ARG A 239 9.86 -3.09 19.77
CA ARG A 239 10.90 -2.18 20.25
C ARG A 239 10.41 -1.33 21.42
N ASN A 240 9.17 -0.89 21.38
CA ASN A 240 8.55 -0.16 22.49
C ASN A 240 7.16 -0.76 22.82
N PRO A 241 7.13 -1.93 23.55
CA PRO A 241 5.87 -2.55 23.94
C PRO A 241 5.07 -1.69 24.92
N PHE A 242 5.63 -0.58 25.41
CA PHE A 242 4.95 0.36 26.29
C PHE A 242 4.01 1.32 25.55
N ASN A 243 4.22 1.58 24.27
CA ASN A 243 3.43 2.54 23.46
C ASN A 243 1.89 2.32 23.53
N PRO A 244 1.35 1.09 23.40
CA PRO A 244 -0.09 0.87 23.54
C PRO A 244 -0.61 1.16 24.95
N LEU A 245 0.22 0.92 25.97
CA LEU A 245 -0.11 1.20 27.35
C LEU A 245 -0.11 2.71 27.60
N GLU A 246 0.91 3.42 27.12
CA GLU A 246 1.04 4.87 27.23
C GLU A 246 -0.17 5.58 26.58
N SER A 247 -0.51 5.26 25.35
CA SER A 247 -1.66 5.83 24.65
C SER A 247 -2.97 5.59 25.41
N ARG A 248 -3.12 4.41 26.00
CA ARG A 248 -4.30 4.11 26.82
C ARG A 248 -4.32 4.90 28.13
N ILE A 249 -3.20 5.00 28.81
CA ILE A 249 -3.07 5.80 30.04
C ILE A 249 -3.42 7.26 29.78
N LEU A 250 -2.89 7.84 28.68
CA LEU A 250 -3.18 9.22 28.29
C LEU A 250 -4.68 9.45 28.09
N SER A 251 -5.34 8.54 27.38
CA SER A 251 -6.80 8.58 27.19
C SER A 251 -7.56 8.46 28.51
N GLU A 252 -7.11 7.62 29.43
CA GLU A 252 -7.76 7.50 30.74
C GLU A 252 -7.51 8.71 31.65
N ILE A 253 -6.35 9.36 31.57
CA ILE A 253 -6.08 10.63 32.28
C ILE A 253 -7.04 11.72 31.79
N GLU A 254 -7.27 11.83 30.48
CA GLU A 254 -8.22 12.80 29.93
C GLU A 254 -9.64 12.56 30.43
N LYS A 255 -10.10 11.29 30.40
CA LYS A 255 -11.42 10.91 30.94
C LYS A 255 -11.52 11.16 32.44
N ALA A 256 -10.50 10.79 33.20
CA ALA A 256 -10.44 11.00 34.64
C ALA A 256 -10.55 12.49 34.99
N SER A 257 -9.86 13.34 34.25
CA SER A 257 -9.89 14.78 34.42
C SER A 257 -11.26 15.42 34.09
N GLN A 258 -11.93 14.91 33.05
CA GLN A 258 -13.25 15.41 32.62
C GLN A 258 -14.41 14.92 33.49
N MET A 259 -14.33 13.66 33.94
CA MET A 259 -15.44 12.99 34.63
C MET A 259 -15.22 12.83 36.13
N ASN A 260 -14.09 13.31 36.66
CA ASN A 260 -13.65 13.13 38.05
C ASN A 260 -13.66 11.66 38.51
N LEU A 261 -13.14 10.78 37.64
CA LEU A 261 -13.05 9.35 37.86
C LEU A 261 -11.60 8.96 38.23
N ASN A 262 -11.47 7.82 38.93
CA ASN A 262 -10.18 7.22 39.19
C ASN A 262 -9.88 6.12 38.14
N PHE A 263 -8.65 5.81 37.96
CA PHE A 263 -8.23 4.55 37.33
C PHE A 263 -6.93 4.05 37.95
N THR A 264 -6.68 2.76 37.86
CA THR A 264 -5.45 2.16 38.36
C THR A 264 -4.74 1.37 37.28
N VAL A 265 -3.46 1.61 37.13
CA VAL A 265 -2.55 0.79 36.30
C VAL A 265 -1.92 -0.28 37.19
N SER A 266 -2.16 -1.54 36.85
CA SER A 266 -1.60 -2.68 37.57
C SER A 266 -0.57 -3.38 36.68
N LEU A 267 0.69 -3.41 37.15
CA LEU A 267 1.81 -4.02 36.43
C LEU A 267 2.15 -5.37 37.07
N PHE A 268 2.08 -6.41 36.29
CA PHE A 268 2.47 -7.77 36.68
C PHE A 268 3.80 -8.14 36.06
N LYS A 269 4.75 -8.56 36.89
CA LYS A 269 6.07 -9.01 36.45
C LYS A 269 6.36 -10.41 37.01
N ILE A 270 6.52 -11.38 36.12
CA ILE A 270 7.03 -12.70 36.50
C ILE A 270 8.50 -12.53 36.84
N GLN A 271 8.87 -12.92 38.04
CA GLN A 271 10.26 -12.87 38.49
C GLN A 271 11.07 -14.04 37.93
N ASN A 272 12.34 -13.81 37.68
CA ASN A 272 13.29 -14.86 37.25
C ASN A 272 12.87 -15.63 36.00
N VAL A 273 12.31 -14.93 35.00
CA VAL A 273 11.86 -15.53 33.73
C VAL A 273 12.91 -16.42 33.08
N SER A 274 14.17 -15.96 33.02
CA SER A 274 15.28 -16.75 32.45
C SER A 274 15.49 -18.09 33.19
N ARG A 275 15.46 -18.04 34.52
CA ARG A 275 15.57 -19.27 35.33
C ARG A 275 14.36 -20.20 35.13
N MET A 276 13.17 -19.63 35.05
CA MET A 276 11.94 -20.39 34.78
C MET A 276 12.02 -21.06 33.41
N VAL A 277 12.39 -20.32 32.34
CA VAL A 277 12.55 -20.87 30.99
C VAL A 277 13.61 -22.00 30.96
N HIS A 278 14.69 -21.83 31.71
CA HIS A 278 15.72 -22.86 31.81
C HIS A 278 15.21 -24.15 32.48
N LEU A 279 14.39 -24.02 33.52
CA LEU A 279 13.89 -25.17 34.30
C LEU A 279 12.72 -25.91 33.64
N VAL A 280 11.75 -25.18 33.08
CA VAL A 280 10.51 -25.77 32.53
C VAL A 280 10.49 -25.82 31.01
N GLY A 281 11.45 -25.20 30.34
CA GLY A 281 11.53 -25.08 28.88
C GLY A 281 10.69 -23.93 28.31
N ALA A 282 11.11 -23.38 27.16
CA ALA A 282 10.50 -22.23 26.51
C ALA A 282 9.02 -22.49 26.13
N GLY A 283 8.70 -23.68 25.63
CA GLY A 283 7.33 -24.04 25.25
C GLY A 283 6.37 -24.12 26.45
N THR A 284 6.83 -24.61 27.60
CA THR A 284 6.04 -24.63 28.84
C THR A 284 5.87 -23.24 29.41
N PHE A 285 6.92 -22.39 29.37
CA PHE A 285 6.81 -20.99 29.75
C PHE A 285 5.82 -20.22 28.86
N ALA A 286 5.81 -20.45 27.54
CA ALA A 286 4.85 -19.81 26.64
C ALA A 286 3.40 -20.19 27.00
N ARG A 287 3.12 -21.46 27.27
CA ARG A 287 1.79 -21.94 27.74
C ARG A 287 1.40 -21.32 29.09
N TYR A 288 2.36 -21.20 30.00
CA TYR A 288 2.17 -20.57 31.30
C TYR A 288 1.79 -19.09 31.16
N ALA A 289 2.56 -18.34 30.36
CA ALA A 289 2.30 -16.92 30.11
C ALA A 289 0.95 -16.69 29.40
N ASP A 290 0.56 -17.56 28.47
CA ASP A 290 -0.75 -17.51 27.81
C ASP A 290 -1.90 -17.83 28.76
N ALA A 291 -1.75 -18.83 29.61
CA ALA A 291 -2.76 -19.17 30.61
C ALA A 291 -2.95 -18.04 31.65
N LEU A 292 -1.85 -17.38 32.06
CA LEU A 292 -1.91 -16.20 32.93
C LEU A 292 -2.64 -15.05 32.23
N ARG A 293 -2.28 -14.74 30.97
CA ARG A 293 -2.94 -13.74 30.14
C ARG A 293 -4.45 -13.98 30.06
N LYS A 294 -4.87 -15.19 29.71
CA LYS A 294 -6.30 -15.57 29.65
C LYS A 294 -7.00 -15.37 30.99
N THR A 295 -6.35 -15.79 32.08
CA THR A 295 -6.93 -15.61 33.42
C THR A 295 -7.06 -14.14 33.80
N MET A 296 -6.11 -13.28 33.42
CA MET A 296 -6.23 -11.83 33.60
C MET A 296 -7.40 -11.27 32.80
N MET A 297 -7.52 -11.64 31.52
CA MET A 297 -8.63 -11.18 30.68
C MET A 297 -10.00 -11.63 31.15
N ASP A 298 -10.10 -12.80 31.77
CA ASP A 298 -11.36 -13.31 32.35
C ASP A 298 -11.85 -12.50 33.57
N HIS A 299 -10.99 -11.65 34.18
CA HIS A 299 -11.29 -10.89 35.40
C HIS A 299 -11.33 -9.37 35.22
N ILE A 300 -11.11 -8.86 33.98
CA ILE A 300 -11.22 -7.44 33.64
C ILE A 300 -12.57 -7.16 32.99
N GLY A 301 -13.08 -5.93 33.15
CA GLY A 301 -14.33 -5.47 32.54
C GLY A 301 -14.15 -4.99 31.10
N GLU A 302 -15.27 -4.71 30.43
CA GLU A 302 -15.27 -4.24 29.03
C GLU A 302 -14.56 -2.89 28.84
N LEU A 303 -14.56 -2.03 29.86
CA LEU A 303 -13.89 -0.73 29.84
C LEU A 303 -12.41 -0.80 30.24
N ASP A 304 -12.00 -1.93 30.84
CA ASP A 304 -10.62 -2.14 31.26
C ASP A 304 -9.74 -2.47 30.04
N PHE A 305 -8.45 -2.25 30.17
CA PHE A 305 -7.48 -2.53 29.11
C PHE A 305 -6.41 -3.49 29.62
N PHE A 306 -5.97 -4.38 28.77
CA PHE A 306 -4.89 -5.33 29.03
C PHE A 306 -3.87 -5.31 27.90
N THR A 307 -2.60 -5.33 28.24
CA THR A 307 -1.51 -5.47 27.26
C THR A 307 -0.32 -6.21 27.85
N ARG A 308 0.52 -6.74 26.97
CA ARG A 308 1.81 -7.32 27.31
C ARG A 308 2.90 -6.28 27.03
N VAL A 309 3.62 -5.89 28.08
CA VAL A 309 4.67 -4.87 27.99
C VAL A 309 6.09 -5.43 27.97
N GLY A 310 6.25 -6.75 27.95
CA GLY A 310 7.55 -7.41 27.88
C GLY A 310 7.49 -8.92 28.08
N GLN A 311 8.63 -9.58 28.06
CA GLN A 311 8.70 -11.01 28.37
C GLN A 311 8.38 -11.23 29.85
N GLY A 312 7.20 -11.82 30.13
CA GLY A 312 6.70 -12.03 31.46
C GLY A 312 6.28 -10.76 32.21
N LYS A 313 6.08 -9.64 31.49
CA LYS A 313 5.50 -8.40 31.98
C LYS A 313 4.14 -8.13 31.33
N PHE A 314 3.13 -7.84 32.15
CA PHE A 314 1.78 -7.52 31.72
C PHE A 314 1.27 -6.28 32.42
N ALA A 315 0.44 -5.51 31.75
CA ALA A 315 -0.20 -4.34 32.29
C ALA A 315 -1.73 -4.43 32.15
N MET A 316 -2.44 -3.98 33.15
CA MET A 316 -3.89 -3.76 33.12
C MET A 316 -4.17 -2.30 33.49
N VAL A 317 -5.06 -1.67 32.77
CA VAL A 317 -5.60 -0.35 33.11
C VAL A 317 -7.05 -0.57 33.52
N LEU A 318 -7.35 -0.38 34.78
CA LEU A 318 -8.63 -0.66 35.41
C LEU A 318 -9.42 0.64 35.59
N HIS A 319 -10.40 0.82 34.74
CA HIS A 319 -11.23 2.02 34.69
C HIS A 319 -12.15 2.13 35.92
N GLY A 320 -12.21 3.31 36.52
CA GLY A 320 -13.10 3.60 37.66
C GLY A 320 -12.73 2.89 38.95
N LYS A 321 -11.55 2.24 39.04
CA LYS A 321 -11.11 1.48 40.23
C LYS A 321 -9.93 2.16 40.91
N ASP A 322 -10.00 2.18 42.25
CA ASP A 322 -8.89 2.59 43.11
C ASP A 322 -7.94 1.41 43.42
N LYS A 323 -6.92 1.66 44.28
CA LYS A 323 -5.97 0.59 44.68
C LYS A 323 -6.59 -0.55 45.44
N GLU A 324 -7.55 -0.28 46.31
CA GLU A 324 -8.18 -1.30 47.16
C GLU A 324 -9.07 -2.22 46.29
N GLU A 325 -9.86 -1.66 45.40
CA GLU A 325 -10.67 -2.40 44.42
C GLU A 325 -9.80 -3.21 43.46
N THR A 326 -8.68 -2.62 43.04
CA THR A 326 -7.70 -3.29 42.19
C THR A 326 -7.07 -4.49 42.90
N ASP A 327 -6.72 -4.37 44.18
CA ASP A 327 -6.16 -5.47 44.97
C ASP A 327 -7.13 -6.65 45.09
N VAL A 328 -8.44 -6.39 45.13
CA VAL A 328 -9.47 -7.45 45.13
C VAL A 328 -9.45 -8.19 43.77
N VAL A 329 -9.35 -7.47 42.66
CA VAL A 329 -9.24 -8.07 41.30
C VAL A 329 -7.98 -8.92 41.22
N ILE A 330 -6.84 -8.40 41.67
CA ILE A 330 -5.55 -9.12 41.66
C ILE A 330 -5.61 -10.41 42.51
N LYS A 331 -6.23 -10.37 43.69
CA LYS A 331 -6.41 -11.55 44.53
C LYS A 331 -7.25 -12.61 43.79
N LYS A 332 -8.32 -12.21 43.12
CA LYS A 332 -9.13 -13.12 42.29
C LYS A 332 -8.33 -13.74 41.15
N ILE A 333 -7.55 -12.96 40.44
CA ILE A 333 -6.68 -13.45 39.36
C ILE A 333 -5.70 -14.47 39.90
N LYS A 334 -4.98 -14.14 40.99
CA LYS A 334 -4.01 -15.07 41.64
C LYS A 334 -4.64 -16.37 42.07
N SER A 335 -5.81 -16.32 42.72
CA SER A 335 -6.52 -17.52 43.17
C SER A 335 -7.04 -18.40 42.03
N SER A 336 -7.57 -17.79 40.99
CA SER A 336 -8.03 -18.49 39.78
C SER A 336 -6.87 -19.10 38.98
N PHE A 337 -5.72 -18.42 38.95
CA PHE A 337 -4.55 -18.88 38.24
C PHE A 337 -3.80 -20.00 38.96
N ALA A 338 -3.79 -20.02 40.28
CA ALA A 338 -3.06 -21.01 41.09
C ALA A 338 -3.36 -22.46 40.69
N LYS A 339 -4.62 -22.79 40.39
CA LYS A 339 -5.01 -24.13 39.92
C LYS A 339 -4.48 -24.46 38.53
N LYS A 340 -4.47 -23.46 37.60
CA LYS A 340 -3.94 -23.60 36.27
C LYS A 340 -2.41 -23.67 36.26
N GLU A 341 -1.76 -22.93 37.17
CA GLU A 341 -0.32 -22.92 37.38
C GLU A 341 0.23 -24.30 37.67
N GLU A 342 -0.36 -24.99 38.66
CA GLU A 342 0.05 -26.34 39.05
C GLU A 342 -0.07 -27.36 37.92
N ALA A 343 -1.10 -27.25 37.10
CA ALA A 343 -1.30 -28.13 35.93
C ALA A 343 -0.24 -27.90 34.83
N ILE A 344 0.33 -26.68 34.71
CA ILE A 344 1.26 -26.35 33.65
C ILE A 344 2.71 -26.56 34.05
N ILE A 345 3.09 -26.14 35.26
CA ILE A 345 4.49 -26.11 35.71
C ILE A 345 4.73 -27.07 36.91
N GLY A 346 3.75 -27.89 37.29
CA GLY A 346 3.87 -28.89 38.33
C GLY A 346 4.16 -28.27 39.70
N SER A 347 5.19 -28.77 40.38
CA SER A 347 5.60 -28.30 41.69
C SER A 347 6.36 -26.98 41.69
N PHE A 348 6.75 -26.46 40.51
CA PHE A 348 7.42 -25.18 40.42
C PHE A 348 6.41 -24.07 40.76
N ARG A 349 6.84 -23.05 41.51
CA ARG A 349 6.04 -21.86 41.82
C ARG A 349 6.69 -20.64 41.25
N ALA A 350 5.99 -19.94 40.36
CA ALA A 350 6.43 -18.66 39.87
C ALA A 350 6.12 -17.54 40.86
N THR A 351 7.03 -16.61 41.00
CA THR A 351 6.82 -15.43 41.85
C THR A 351 6.42 -14.26 41.01
N PHE A 352 5.33 -13.59 41.37
CA PHE A 352 4.86 -12.36 40.74
C PHE A 352 5.17 -11.15 41.60
N ARG A 353 5.75 -10.13 40.97
CA ARG A 353 5.71 -8.78 41.52
C ARG A 353 4.52 -8.06 40.91
N VAL A 354 3.67 -7.44 41.72
CA VAL A 354 2.56 -6.61 41.27
C VAL A 354 2.76 -5.22 41.82
N LEU A 355 2.65 -4.21 40.96
CA LEU A 355 2.66 -2.82 41.37
C LEU A 355 1.39 -2.16 40.87
N ASN A 356 0.69 -1.45 41.76
CA ASN A 356 -0.53 -0.71 41.47
C ASN A 356 -0.24 0.78 41.59
N LEU A 357 -0.51 1.53 40.51
CA LEU A 357 -0.41 2.99 40.46
C LEU A 357 -1.78 3.56 40.13
N SER A 358 -2.32 4.43 40.99
CA SER A 358 -3.66 4.98 40.86
C SER A 358 -3.60 6.49 40.55
N TYR A 359 -4.32 6.89 39.50
CA TYR A 359 -4.50 8.27 39.12
C TYR A 359 -5.92 8.74 39.52
N PRO A 360 -6.09 9.92 40.13
CA PRO A 360 -5.06 10.94 40.49
C PRO A 360 -4.45 10.76 41.89
N ASN A 361 -4.63 9.60 42.54
CA ASN A 361 -4.29 9.41 43.93
C ASN A 361 -2.76 9.46 44.20
N ASP A 362 -1.96 8.81 43.34
CA ASP A 362 -0.49 8.80 43.51
C ASP A 362 0.17 10.07 42.99
N THR A 363 -0.34 10.62 41.90
CA THR A 363 0.06 11.94 41.37
C THR A 363 -1.02 12.47 40.46
N LYS A 364 -1.14 13.81 40.39
CA LYS A 364 -2.00 14.52 39.43
C LYS A 364 -1.23 15.00 38.19
N ASP A 365 0.08 14.86 38.20
CA ASP A 365 0.92 15.23 37.06
C ASP A 365 0.94 14.06 36.05
N LYS A 366 0.55 14.36 34.83
CA LYS A 366 0.46 13.40 33.73
C LYS A 366 1.81 12.77 33.37
N ASN A 367 2.85 13.60 33.28
CA ASN A 367 4.18 13.13 32.88
C ASN A 367 4.81 12.30 34.00
N GLN A 368 4.68 12.76 35.24
CA GLN A 368 5.16 12.03 36.39
C GLN A 368 4.46 10.66 36.53
N PHE A 369 3.15 10.58 36.24
CA PHE A 369 2.45 9.31 36.29
C PHE A 369 2.97 8.32 35.23
N LEU A 370 3.22 8.81 34.01
CA LEU A 370 3.78 7.98 32.94
C LEU A 370 5.19 7.47 33.30
N GLU A 371 6.06 8.35 33.82
CA GLU A 371 7.40 7.97 34.29
C GLU A 371 7.35 6.88 35.36
N MET A 372 6.46 7.03 36.34
CA MET A 372 6.24 6.02 37.38
C MET A 372 5.80 4.65 36.83
N VAL A 373 4.99 4.64 35.78
CA VAL A 373 4.56 3.40 35.13
C VAL A 373 5.66 2.78 34.29
N GLU A 374 6.49 3.58 33.63
CA GLU A 374 7.59 3.11 32.78
C GLU A 374 8.74 2.51 33.62
N GLU A 375 9.06 3.14 34.74
CA GLU A 375 10.12 2.68 35.66
C GLU A 375 9.78 1.38 36.41
N ALA A 376 8.51 0.99 36.46
CA ALA A 376 8.01 -0.14 37.24
C ALA A 376 8.11 -1.49 36.50
#